data_0d7d49f449f4143fadbbba4b2b9a3b56
#
_entry.id   0d7d49f449f4143fadbbba4b2b9a3b56
#
_cell.length_a   1.000
_cell.length_b   1.000
_cell.length_c   1.000
_cell.angle_alpha   90.00
_cell.angle_beta   90.00
_cell.angle_gamma   90.00
#
_symmetry.space_group_name_H-M   'P 1'
#
loop_
_entity.id
_entity.type
_entity.pdbx_description
1 polymer ?
#
loop_
_entity_poly.entity_id
_entity_poly.type
_entity_poly.pdbx_seq_one_letter_code
_entity_poly.pdbx_strand_id
1 'polypeptide(L)'
;FSAYADTCYAVDQMGLVADLSGYLTDEEKAAFPESYLTEGDFDDNGTIKIFPVAKSTELLFLNDTDWQTFAAATGASYDDLSTVEGLVATAGKYYDWTDARTEVPDDGKALFGRDAMANYMLIAAKELGSTIFTVENGKMTVNLTEDVARKLWENYYVPFVKGWFAGEGRFRSDDIKTGNVLAYVGSNSSATFFPKQVQVSDTESHDISLKVLPNPSFAGSEEVAVQQGAGMVVTKSTPEEEAACVTFLKWFTQPENNIQFAVGSGYLPVTHAADDMTAIENSGLDLTD
;
A
#
# COMPACT_ATOMS: atom_id res chain seq x y z
N PHE A 1 -13.38 8.58 -15.90
CA PHE A 1 -12.36 9.16 -15.02
C PHE A 1 -11.93 8.16 -13.95
N SER A 2 -10.73 8.34 -13.43
CA SER A 2 -10.22 7.50 -12.35
C SER A 2 -10.62 8.07 -10.99
N ALA A 3 -11.11 7.23 -10.08
CA ALA A 3 -11.51 7.64 -8.74
C ALA A 3 -11.40 6.50 -7.70
N TYR A 4 -11.26 6.90 -6.45
CA TYR A 4 -11.54 6.04 -5.30
C TYR A 4 -13.03 6.07 -4.96
N ALA A 5 -13.46 5.17 -4.08
CA ALA A 5 -14.86 4.99 -3.72
C ALA A 5 -15.51 6.28 -3.17
N ASP A 6 -14.81 7.07 -2.37
CA ASP A 6 -15.29 8.34 -1.80
C ASP A 6 -15.66 9.36 -2.89
N THR A 7 -14.77 9.55 -3.86
CA THR A 7 -15.01 10.46 -4.99
C THR A 7 -16.12 9.93 -5.91
N CYS A 8 -16.10 8.61 -6.19
CA CYS A 8 -17.16 7.97 -6.97
C CYS A 8 -18.53 8.15 -6.29
N TYR A 9 -18.61 7.91 -4.97
CA TYR A 9 -19.84 8.10 -4.20
C TYR A 9 -20.38 9.53 -4.30
N ALA A 10 -19.52 10.54 -4.18
CA ALA A 10 -19.94 11.93 -4.29
C ALA A 10 -20.56 12.25 -5.67
N VAL A 11 -20.00 11.71 -6.76
CA VAL A 11 -20.54 11.88 -8.12
C VAL A 11 -21.80 11.04 -8.33
N ASP A 12 -21.87 9.85 -7.73
CA ASP A 12 -23.04 8.96 -7.78
C ASP A 12 -24.25 9.59 -7.09
N GLN A 13 -24.07 10.30 -5.98
CA GLN A 13 -25.14 11.04 -5.30
C GLN A 13 -25.73 12.16 -6.16
N MET A 14 -25.00 12.62 -7.19
CA MET A 14 -25.52 13.56 -8.19
C MET A 14 -26.30 12.85 -9.31
N GLY A 15 -26.35 11.50 -9.28
CA GLY A 15 -26.99 10.69 -10.32
C GLY A 15 -26.21 10.61 -11.64
N LEU A 16 -24.90 10.89 -11.62
CA LEU A 16 -24.06 11.03 -12.80
C LEU A 16 -23.19 9.81 -13.11
N VAL A 17 -23.19 8.77 -12.27
CA VAL A 17 -22.41 7.54 -12.48
C VAL A 17 -23.27 6.47 -13.17
N ALA A 18 -22.70 5.84 -14.21
CA ALA A 18 -23.31 4.70 -14.87
C ALA A 18 -23.12 3.42 -14.06
N ASP A 19 -24.16 2.58 -13.99
CA ASP A 19 -24.02 1.21 -13.50
C ASP A 19 -23.56 0.31 -14.65
N LEU A 20 -22.37 -0.29 -14.47
CA LEU A 20 -21.75 -1.14 -15.47
C LEU A 20 -22.17 -2.61 -15.37
N SER A 21 -22.95 -3.00 -14.38
CA SER A 21 -23.34 -4.39 -14.12
C SER A 21 -24.05 -5.06 -15.30
N GLY A 22 -24.85 -4.29 -16.07
CA GLY A 22 -25.56 -4.74 -17.27
C GLY A 22 -24.69 -4.85 -18.53
N TYR A 23 -23.48 -4.31 -18.53
CA TYR A 23 -22.53 -4.36 -19.65
C TYR A 23 -21.55 -5.53 -19.57
N LEU A 24 -21.56 -6.27 -18.46
CA LEU A 24 -20.69 -7.42 -18.19
C LEU A 24 -21.51 -8.71 -18.10
N THR A 25 -21.07 -9.77 -18.76
CA THR A 25 -21.62 -11.11 -18.56
C THR A 25 -21.18 -11.68 -17.22
N ASP A 26 -21.85 -12.72 -16.74
CA ASP A 26 -21.46 -13.40 -15.49
C ASP A 26 -20.05 -14.01 -15.57
N GLU A 27 -19.66 -14.50 -16.75
CA GLU A 27 -18.30 -15.01 -17.02
C GLU A 27 -17.25 -13.89 -16.94
N GLU A 28 -17.56 -12.71 -17.50
CA GLU A 28 -16.67 -11.54 -17.42
C GLU A 28 -16.54 -11.03 -15.98
N LYS A 29 -17.62 -11.03 -15.19
CA LYS A 29 -17.57 -10.68 -13.77
C LYS A 29 -16.73 -11.69 -12.97
N ALA A 30 -16.91 -12.98 -13.24
CA ALA A 30 -16.15 -14.05 -12.57
C ALA A 30 -14.65 -14.04 -12.89
N ALA A 31 -14.20 -13.29 -13.87
CA ALA A 31 -12.76 -13.11 -14.14
C ALA A 31 -12.04 -12.24 -13.10
N PHE A 32 -12.77 -11.45 -12.32
CA PHE A 32 -12.25 -10.55 -11.28
C PHE A 32 -12.47 -11.11 -9.88
N PRO A 33 -11.60 -10.81 -8.90
CA PRO A 33 -11.95 -10.95 -7.50
C PRO A 33 -13.22 -10.16 -7.16
N GLU A 34 -14.15 -10.78 -6.44
CA GLU A 34 -15.44 -10.17 -6.09
C GLU A 34 -15.25 -8.82 -5.36
N SER A 35 -14.29 -8.76 -4.44
CA SER A 35 -13.98 -7.53 -3.68
C SER A 35 -13.55 -6.35 -4.56
N TYR A 36 -13.07 -6.59 -5.79
CA TYR A 36 -12.71 -5.52 -6.71
C TYR A 36 -13.92 -4.94 -7.43
N LEU A 37 -14.92 -5.76 -7.72
CA LEU A 37 -16.15 -5.32 -8.39
C LEU A 37 -17.13 -4.65 -7.43
N THR A 38 -17.14 -5.06 -6.17
CA THR A 38 -18.07 -4.54 -5.15
C THR A 38 -17.62 -3.24 -4.50
N GLU A 39 -16.42 -2.74 -4.81
CA GLU A 39 -15.89 -1.50 -4.24
C GLU A 39 -16.80 -0.27 -4.46
N GLY A 40 -17.52 -0.22 -5.58
CA GLY A 40 -18.47 0.84 -5.91
C GLY A 40 -19.94 0.49 -5.67
N ASP A 41 -20.23 -0.63 -5.03
CA ASP A 41 -21.60 -1.05 -4.70
C ASP A 41 -22.05 -0.41 -3.38
N PHE A 42 -22.38 0.87 -3.43
CA PHE A 42 -22.69 1.67 -2.24
C PHE A 42 -24.02 1.31 -1.55
N ASP A 43 -24.90 0.61 -2.25
CA ASP A 43 -26.26 0.29 -1.79
C ASP A 43 -26.46 -1.24 -1.57
N ASP A 44 -25.38 -2.02 -1.71
CA ASP A 44 -25.38 -3.49 -1.56
C ASP A 44 -26.45 -4.16 -2.44
N ASN A 45 -26.54 -3.73 -3.70
CA ASN A 45 -27.55 -4.16 -4.67
C ASN A 45 -26.98 -4.78 -5.96
N GLY A 46 -25.65 -5.04 -5.98
CA GLY A 46 -24.94 -5.69 -7.09
C GLY A 46 -24.58 -4.74 -8.25
N THR A 47 -24.59 -3.42 -8.02
CA THR A 47 -24.14 -2.45 -9.03
C THR A 47 -22.61 -2.42 -9.15
N ILE A 48 -22.10 -2.16 -10.35
CA ILE A 48 -20.67 -1.97 -10.61
C ILE A 48 -20.47 -0.52 -11.08
N LYS A 49 -20.11 0.35 -10.14
CA LYS A 49 -19.90 1.79 -10.39
C LYS A 49 -18.41 2.15 -10.54
N ILE A 50 -17.52 1.28 -10.06
CA ILE A 50 -16.08 1.41 -10.20
C ILE A 50 -15.54 0.16 -10.89
N PHE A 51 -14.99 0.33 -12.10
CA PHE A 51 -14.38 -0.77 -12.84
C PHE A 51 -12.91 -0.90 -12.44
N PRO A 52 -12.45 -2.06 -11.92
CA PRO A 52 -11.06 -2.25 -11.52
C PRO A 52 -10.14 -2.31 -12.73
N VAL A 53 -9.04 -1.56 -12.71
CA VAL A 53 -8.02 -1.56 -13.78
C VAL A 53 -6.62 -1.83 -13.26
N ALA A 54 -6.37 -1.48 -12.00
CA ALA A 54 -5.12 -1.71 -11.29
C ALA A 54 -5.39 -1.67 -9.79
N LYS A 55 -4.79 -2.56 -9.04
CA LYS A 55 -4.90 -2.60 -7.58
C LYS A 55 -3.53 -2.50 -6.94
N SER A 56 -3.49 -2.14 -5.67
CA SER A 56 -2.27 -2.12 -4.88
C SER A 56 -2.57 -2.50 -3.43
N THR A 57 -1.49 -2.82 -2.72
CA THR A 57 -1.50 -3.03 -1.28
C THR A 57 -0.26 -2.38 -0.67
N GLU A 58 -0.12 -2.41 0.65
CA GLU A 58 1.08 -1.91 1.31
C GLU A 58 2.10 -3.01 1.55
N LEU A 59 3.36 -2.71 1.28
CA LEU A 59 4.51 -3.57 1.54
C LEU A 59 5.59 -2.78 2.30
N LEU A 60 6.48 -3.51 2.97
CA LEU A 60 7.67 -2.93 3.60
C LEU A 60 8.82 -2.91 2.58
N PHE A 61 9.34 -1.72 2.32
CA PHE A 61 10.51 -1.46 1.48
C PHE A 61 11.71 -1.16 2.37
N LEU A 62 12.83 -1.83 2.11
CA LEU A 62 14.02 -1.77 2.94
C LEU A 62 15.25 -1.49 2.07
N ASN A 63 16.08 -0.52 2.46
CA ASN A 63 17.44 -0.38 1.96
C ASN A 63 18.27 -1.56 2.51
N ASP A 64 18.39 -2.60 1.70
CA ASP A 64 19.05 -3.84 2.11
C ASP A 64 20.56 -3.68 2.31
N THR A 65 21.19 -2.80 1.55
CA THR A 65 22.64 -2.55 1.66
C THR A 65 23.02 -2.05 3.05
N ASP A 66 22.32 -1.05 3.55
CA ASP A 66 22.60 -0.47 4.87
C ASP A 66 22.04 -1.36 5.99
N TRP A 67 20.92 -2.07 5.72
CA TRP A 67 20.39 -3.08 6.63
C TRP A 67 21.41 -4.19 6.93
N GLN A 68 22.08 -4.73 5.91
CA GLN A 68 23.10 -5.78 6.11
C GLN A 68 24.25 -5.32 7.01
N THR A 69 24.63 -4.05 6.91
CA THR A 69 25.64 -3.46 7.80
C THR A 69 25.17 -3.41 9.25
N PHE A 70 23.93 -3.00 9.48
CA PHE A 70 23.31 -3.00 10.80
C PHE A 70 23.12 -4.43 11.35
N ALA A 71 22.57 -5.33 10.53
CA ALA A 71 22.31 -6.71 10.89
C ALA A 71 23.59 -7.45 11.30
N ALA A 72 24.67 -7.28 10.52
CA ALA A 72 25.98 -7.89 10.85
C ALA A 72 26.55 -7.38 12.19
N ALA A 73 26.30 -6.12 12.54
CA ALA A 73 26.79 -5.52 13.78
C ALA A 73 25.96 -5.88 15.01
N THR A 74 24.67 -6.16 14.87
CA THR A 74 23.71 -6.26 15.97
C THR A 74 23.04 -7.61 16.11
N GLY A 75 23.12 -8.47 15.08
CA GLY A 75 22.42 -9.74 14.99
C GLY A 75 20.93 -9.60 14.65
N ALA A 76 20.51 -8.43 14.16
CA ALA A 76 19.14 -8.23 13.68
C ALA A 76 18.86 -9.10 12.44
N SER A 77 17.61 -9.51 12.27
CA SER A 77 17.15 -10.33 11.14
C SER A 77 15.90 -9.75 10.50
N TYR A 78 15.53 -10.19 9.30
CA TYR A 78 14.27 -9.78 8.67
C TYR A 78 13.05 -10.21 9.49
N ASP A 79 13.14 -11.31 10.24
CA ASP A 79 12.05 -11.79 11.08
C ASP A 79 11.69 -10.77 12.18
N ASP A 80 12.68 -9.98 12.65
CA ASP A 80 12.44 -8.89 13.59
C ASP A 80 11.56 -7.77 13.02
N LEU A 81 11.40 -7.69 11.70
CA LEU A 81 10.55 -6.73 11.00
C LEU A 81 9.16 -7.27 10.66
N SER A 82 8.86 -8.53 10.95
CA SER A 82 7.60 -9.18 10.58
C SER A 82 6.42 -8.73 11.44
N THR A 83 6.68 -8.25 12.65
CA THR A 83 5.66 -7.74 13.55
C THR A 83 5.85 -6.26 13.86
N VAL A 84 4.75 -5.58 14.18
CA VAL A 84 4.78 -4.15 14.57
C VAL A 84 5.65 -3.95 15.81
N GLU A 85 5.51 -4.82 16.81
CA GLU A 85 6.30 -4.75 18.05
C GLU A 85 7.79 -5.05 17.79
N GLY A 86 8.09 -6.00 16.91
CA GLY A 86 9.46 -6.33 16.50
C GLY A 86 10.11 -5.17 15.73
N LEU A 87 9.37 -4.56 14.80
CA LEU A 87 9.81 -3.37 14.08
C LEU A 87 10.13 -2.21 15.03
N VAL A 88 9.28 -1.94 16.03
CA VAL A 88 9.50 -0.87 17.03
C VAL A 88 10.75 -1.17 17.87
N ALA A 89 10.92 -2.41 18.33
CA ALA A 89 12.11 -2.80 19.09
C ALA A 89 13.39 -2.67 18.27
N THR A 90 13.33 -3.09 17.00
CA THR A 90 14.46 -2.99 16.05
C THR A 90 14.80 -1.54 15.73
N ALA A 91 13.79 -0.68 15.62
CA ALA A 91 13.99 0.74 15.37
C ALA A 91 14.73 1.43 16.55
N GLY A 92 14.41 1.07 17.79
CA GLY A 92 15.18 1.54 18.95
C GLY A 92 16.63 1.08 18.92
N LYS A 93 16.89 -0.20 18.60
CA LYS A 93 18.27 -0.73 18.44
C LYS A 93 19.03 -0.02 17.32
N TYR A 94 18.37 0.30 16.20
CA TYR A 94 18.99 0.99 15.10
C TYR A 94 19.35 2.43 15.47
N TYR A 95 18.46 3.14 16.17
CA TYR A 95 18.71 4.46 16.70
C TYR A 95 19.94 4.46 17.62
N ASP A 96 19.97 3.60 18.64
CA ASP A 96 21.08 3.48 19.59
C ASP A 96 22.40 3.10 18.88
N TRP A 97 22.33 2.21 17.87
CA TRP A 97 23.51 1.78 17.12
C TRP A 97 24.06 2.91 16.23
N THR A 98 23.22 3.75 15.63
CA THR A 98 23.67 4.88 14.83
C THR A 98 24.18 6.03 15.71
N ASP A 99 23.51 6.32 16.83
CA ASP A 99 23.93 7.32 17.82
C ASP A 99 25.33 7.03 18.37
N ALA A 100 25.59 5.78 18.72
CA ALA A 100 26.91 5.36 19.22
C ALA A 100 28.06 5.50 18.20
N ARG A 101 27.80 5.86 16.96
CA ARG A 101 28.79 6.03 15.88
C ARG A 101 29.16 7.48 15.62
N THR A 102 28.53 8.41 16.33
CA THR A 102 28.82 9.84 16.28
C THR A 102 29.33 10.35 17.64
N GLU A 103 29.88 11.56 17.68
CA GLU A 103 30.29 12.22 18.94
C GLU A 103 29.16 13.07 19.52
N VAL A 104 28.07 13.25 18.78
CA VAL A 104 26.90 14.05 19.17
C VAL A 104 25.89 13.12 19.84
N PRO A 105 25.52 13.36 21.09
CA PRO A 105 24.56 12.50 21.76
C PRO A 105 23.14 12.76 21.25
N ASP A 106 22.32 11.73 21.25
CA ASP A 106 20.91 11.75 20.85
C ASP A 106 20.68 12.18 19.38
N ASP A 107 21.65 11.85 18.48
CA ASP A 107 21.54 12.10 17.04
C ASP A 107 21.36 10.83 16.21
N GLY A 108 20.92 9.77 16.83
CA GLY A 108 20.62 8.49 16.18
C GLY A 108 19.62 8.64 15.02
N LYS A 109 19.74 7.77 14.01
CA LYS A 109 18.90 7.80 12.82
C LYS A 109 17.61 7.00 13.01
N ALA A 110 16.55 7.45 12.36
CA ALA A 110 15.31 6.70 12.30
C ALA A 110 15.45 5.46 11.40
N LEU A 111 14.85 4.35 11.84
CA LEU A 111 14.76 3.15 11.01
C LEU A 111 13.64 3.26 9.99
N PHE A 112 12.48 3.81 10.36
CA PHE A 112 11.22 3.52 9.68
C PHE A 112 10.32 4.74 9.50
N GLY A 113 9.50 4.71 8.43
CA GLY A 113 8.41 5.64 8.20
C GLY A 113 7.22 4.98 7.49
N ARG A 114 6.10 5.69 7.37
CA ARG A 114 4.91 5.26 6.64
C ARG A 114 4.40 6.34 5.71
N ASP A 115 3.94 5.94 4.52
CA ASP A 115 3.30 6.86 3.58
C ASP A 115 1.85 7.19 3.97
N ALA A 116 1.08 6.19 4.45
CA ALA A 116 -0.34 6.35 4.71
C ALA A 116 -0.72 6.01 6.17
N MET A 117 -0.86 7.03 7.02
CA MET A 117 -1.28 6.85 8.41
C MET A 117 -2.72 6.36 8.57
N ALA A 118 -3.62 6.72 7.65
CA ALA A 118 -4.99 6.23 7.67
C ALA A 118 -5.02 4.70 7.51
N ASN A 119 -4.22 4.14 6.60
CA ASN A 119 -4.12 2.70 6.41
C ASN A 119 -3.56 2.00 7.64
N TYR A 120 -2.52 2.57 8.27
CA TYR A 120 -2.02 2.04 9.55
C TYR A 120 -3.12 1.91 10.59
N MET A 121 -3.92 2.96 10.77
CA MET A 121 -5.00 2.94 11.76
C MET A 121 -6.07 1.89 11.42
N LEU A 122 -6.47 1.78 10.16
CA LEU A 122 -7.51 0.85 9.72
C LEU A 122 -7.06 -0.61 9.78
N ILE A 123 -5.86 -0.90 9.26
CA ILE A 123 -5.27 -2.25 9.26
C ILE A 123 -5.05 -2.71 10.70
N ALA A 124 -4.32 -1.91 11.47
CA ALA A 124 -3.96 -2.24 12.84
C ALA A 124 -5.18 -2.40 13.76
N ALA A 125 -6.21 -1.55 13.62
CA ALA A 125 -7.44 -1.72 14.37
C ALA A 125 -8.13 -3.06 14.04
N LYS A 126 -8.16 -3.43 12.76
CA LYS A 126 -8.76 -4.70 12.32
C LYS A 126 -7.96 -5.90 12.83
N GLU A 127 -6.64 -5.85 12.78
CA GLU A 127 -5.74 -6.85 13.37
C GLU A 127 -5.95 -6.99 14.89
N LEU A 128 -6.26 -5.89 15.56
CA LEU A 128 -6.60 -5.86 17.00
C LEU A 128 -8.07 -6.19 17.30
N GLY A 129 -8.82 -6.72 16.32
CA GLY A 129 -10.20 -7.16 16.48
C GLY A 129 -11.24 -6.04 16.52
N SER A 130 -10.91 -4.84 16.00
CA SER A 130 -11.81 -3.69 15.97
C SER A 130 -12.00 -3.15 14.55
N THR A 131 -13.20 -2.67 14.24
CA THR A 131 -13.50 -1.93 13.01
C THR A 131 -13.79 -0.47 13.40
N ILE A 132 -12.87 0.46 13.03
CA ILE A 132 -12.98 1.86 13.45
C ILE A 132 -14.29 2.49 12.99
N PHE A 133 -14.72 2.22 11.75
CA PHE A 133 -15.94 2.79 11.19
C PHE A 133 -16.93 1.68 10.87
N THR A 134 -18.15 1.81 11.37
CA THR A 134 -19.30 1.00 10.94
C THR A 134 -20.40 1.91 10.42
N VAL A 135 -21.09 1.46 9.37
CA VAL A 135 -22.23 2.17 8.79
C VAL A 135 -23.45 1.27 8.87
N GLU A 136 -24.47 1.69 9.64
CA GLU A 136 -25.73 0.99 9.76
C GLU A 136 -26.89 1.95 9.49
N ASN A 137 -27.77 1.58 8.58
CA ASN A 137 -28.93 2.41 8.19
C ASN A 137 -28.53 3.86 7.81
N GLY A 138 -27.43 4.02 7.09
CA GLY A 138 -26.91 5.33 6.66
C GLY A 138 -26.27 6.17 7.78
N LYS A 139 -26.11 5.61 8.98
CA LYS A 139 -25.47 6.28 10.10
C LYS A 139 -24.09 5.68 10.38
N MET A 140 -23.06 6.51 10.32
CA MET A 140 -21.70 6.11 10.67
C MET A 140 -21.49 6.18 12.19
N THR A 141 -20.82 5.16 12.71
CA THR A 141 -20.35 5.10 14.11
C THR A 141 -18.83 4.91 14.12
N VAL A 142 -18.14 5.61 15.02
CA VAL A 142 -16.69 5.43 15.24
C VAL A 142 -16.49 4.54 16.46
N ASN A 143 -15.79 3.42 16.27
CA ASN A 143 -15.61 2.37 17.29
C ASN A 143 -14.14 2.25 17.72
N LEU A 144 -13.49 3.37 18.00
CA LEU A 144 -12.12 3.36 18.50
C LEU A 144 -12.13 3.17 20.02
N THR A 145 -11.79 1.97 20.48
CA THR A 145 -11.66 1.67 21.92
C THR A 145 -10.35 2.24 22.49
N GLU A 146 -10.31 2.45 23.81
CA GLU A 146 -9.10 2.93 24.48
C GLU A 146 -7.91 1.98 24.28
N ASP A 147 -8.14 0.66 24.33
CA ASP A 147 -7.08 -0.34 24.19
C ASP A 147 -6.49 -0.32 22.77
N VAL A 148 -7.32 -0.22 21.74
CA VAL A 148 -6.86 -0.08 20.36
C VAL A 148 -6.13 1.25 20.16
N ALA A 149 -6.69 2.36 20.65
CA ALA A 149 -6.05 3.67 20.56
C ALA A 149 -4.67 3.70 21.24
N ARG A 150 -4.55 3.05 22.41
CA ARG A 150 -3.30 2.93 23.15
C ARG A 150 -2.26 2.13 22.37
N LYS A 151 -2.65 0.97 21.79
CA LYS A 151 -1.77 0.14 20.95
C LYS A 151 -1.26 0.91 19.74
N LEU A 152 -2.14 1.62 19.02
CA LEU A 152 -1.75 2.45 17.87
C LEU A 152 -0.77 3.55 18.28
N TRP A 153 -1.04 4.21 19.41
CA TRP A 153 -0.19 5.27 19.96
C TRP A 153 1.19 4.77 20.36
N GLU A 154 1.25 3.68 21.13
CA GLU A 154 2.49 3.10 21.65
C GLU A 154 3.40 2.57 20.53
N ASN A 155 2.81 2.09 19.42
CA ASN A 155 3.56 1.46 18.33
C ASN A 155 3.83 2.38 17.12
N TYR A 156 3.36 3.63 17.14
CA TYR A 156 3.72 4.59 16.10
C TYR A 156 4.12 5.96 16.68
N TYR A 157 3.24 6.60 17.45
CA TYR A 157 3.52 7.94 17.95
C TYR A 157 4.71 7.96 18.92
N VAL A 158 4.78 7.02 19.85
CA VAL A 158 5.89 6.93 20.80
C VAL A 158 7.24 6.70 20.09
N PRO A 159 7.39 5.74 19.17
CA PRO A 159 8.60 5.61 18.35
C PRO A 159 8.93 6.87 17.55
N PHE A 160 7.94 7.55 17.00
CA PHE A 160 8.14 8.79 16.24
C PHE A 160 8.71 9.91 17.12
N VAL A 161 8.16 10.13 18.31
CA VAL A 161 8.66 11.15 19.26
C VAL A 161 10.06 10.82 19.78
N LYS A 162 10.42 9.52 19.82
CA LYS A 162 11.76 9.08 20.20
C LYS A 162 12.80 9.19 19.05
N GLY A 163 12.39 9.63 17.87
CA GLY A 163 13.27 9.69 16.71
C GLY A 163 13.56 8.32 16.05
N TRP A 164 12.89 7.25 16.48
CA TRP A 164 13.05 5.92 15.92
C TRP A 164 12.32 5.76 14.58
N PHE A 165 11.24 6.53 14.41
CA PHE A 165 10.46 6.70 13.19
C PHE A 165 10.55 8.13 12.72
N ALA A 166 10.50 8.34 11.39
CA ALA A 166 10.55 9.68 10.80
C ALA A 166 9.68 9.78 9.53
N GLY A 167 9.49 11.01 9.07
CA GLY A 167 8.79 11.33 7.86
C GLY A 167 8.94 12.80 7.55
N GLU A 168 9.89 13.17 6.68
CA GLU A 168 10.24 14.54 6.33
C GLU A 168 9.83 14.89 4.89
N GLY A 169 10.09 14.01 3.93
CA GLY A 169 9.73 14.19 2.54
C GLY A 169 8.23 14.04 2.29
N ARG A 170 7.80 14.29 1.06
CA ARG A 170 6.43 14.06 0.63
C ARG A 170 6.09 12.56 0.66
N PHE A 171 7.02 11.74 0.21
CA PHE A 171 6.94 10.28 0.23
C PHE A 171 8.14 9.71 0.99
N ARG A 172 7.97 8.53 1.57
CA ARG A 172 9.06 7.86 2.33
C ARG A 172 10.23 7.43 1.44
N SER A 173 9.99 7.20 0.14
CA SER A 173 11.06 6.99 -0.84
C SER A 173 12.01 8.20 -0.94
N ASP A 174 11.53 9.41 -0.71
CA ASP A 174 12.39 10.61 -0.62
C ASP A 174 13.29 10.54 0.62
N ASP A 175 12.77 10.03 1.74
CA ASP A 175 13.53 9.89 2.98
C ASP A 175 14.57 8.77 2.92
N ILE A 176 14.30 7.68 2.17
CA ILE A 176 15.35 6.68 1.82
C ILE A 176 16.48 7.35 1.03
N LYS A 177 16.14 8.17 0.05
CA LYS A 177 17.13 8.82 -0.82
C LYS A 177 18.10 9.71 -0.05
N THR A 178 17.66 10.32 1.03
CA THR A 178 18.48 11.19 1.91
C THR A 178 19.08 10.43 3.11
N GLY A 179 18.73 9.15 3.28
CA GLY A 179 19.17 8.35 4.43
C GLY A 179 18.52 8.74 5.76
N ASN A 180 17.37 9.45 5.71
CA ASN A 180 16.60 9.84 6.89
C ASN A 180 15.85 8.66 7.51
N VAL A 181 15.49 7.65 6.68
CA VAL A 181 14.97 6.36 7.15
C VAL A 181 15.64 5.22 6.39
N LEU A 182 15.67 4.04 6.99
CA LEU A 182 16.20 2.82 6.38
C LEU A 182 15.11 1.98 5.69
N ALA A 183 13.89 2.06 6.20
CA ALA A 183 12.75 1.30 5.70
C ALA A 183 11.46 2.14 5.73
N TYR A 184 10.50 1.75 4.91
CA TYR A 184 9.16 2.34 4.99
C TYR A 184 8.08 1.36 4.52
N VAL A 185 6.85 1.60 4.97
CA VAL A 185 5.65 0.97 4.41
C VAL A 185 4.96 1.95 3.47
N GLY A 186 4.70 1.48 2.27
CA GLY A 186 3.98 2.21 1.25
C GLY A 186 3.34 1.28 0.23
N SER A 187 2.65 1.84 -0.76
CA SER A 187 2.05 1.08 -1.85
C SER A 187 3.10 0.26 -2.61
N ASN A 188 2.75 -0.95 -3.06
CA ASN A 188 3.65 -1.76 -3.90
C ASN A 188 4.11 -1.01 -5.16
N SER A 189 3.32 -0.05 -5.69
CA SER A 189 3.75 0.82 -6.78
C SER A 189 4.95 1.70 -6.43
N SER A 190 5.27 1.89 -5.15
CA SER A 190 6.45 2.62 -4.70
C SER A 190 7.77 1.94 -5.07
N ALA A 191 7.77 0.66 -5.42
CA ALA A 191 8.94 -0.06 -5.90
C ALA A 191 9.62 0.67 -7.09
N THR A 192 8.83 1.23 -8.00
CA THR A 192 9.33 1.96 -9.17
C THR A 192 9.99 3.30 -8.82
N PHE A 193 9.78 3.81 -7.61
CA PHE A 193 10.34 5.08 -7.10
C PHE A 193 11.42 4.85 -6.05
N PHE A 194 11.72 3.60 -5.70
CA PHE A 194 12.77 3.32 -4.73
C PHE A 194 14.13 3.76 -5.29
N PRO A 195 14.93 4.54 -4.53
CA PRO A 195 16.19 5.07 -5.04
C PRO A 195 17.23 3.96 -5.20
N LYS A 196 18.12 4.12 -6.18
CA LYS A 196 19.28 3.23 -6.39
C LYS A 196 20.51 3.68 -5.58
N GLN A 197 20.47 4.89 -5.00
CA GLN A 197 21.53 5.47 -4.20
C GLN A 197 20.97 6.26 -3.03
N VAL A 198 21.71 6.26 -1.93
CA VAL A 198 21.53 7.20 -0.81
C VAL A 198 22.54 8.33 -0.94
N GLN A 199 22.06 9.57 -0.82
CA GLN A 199 22.87 10.78 -0.75
C GLN A 199 23.07 11.13 0.73
N VAL A 200 24.27 10.86 1.25
CA VAL A 200 24.61 11.11 2.65
C VAL A 200 24.96 12.57 2.89
N SER A 201 25.61 13.20 1.92
CA SER A 201 26.00 14.63 1.93
C SER A 201 26.11 15.17 0.50
N ASP A 202 26.42 16.43 0.32
CA ASP A 202 26.64 17.04 -1.00
C ASP A 202 27.73 16.36 -1.84
N THR A 203 28.63 15.62 -1.18
CA THR A 203 29.83 15.02 -1.82
C THR A 203 29.91 13.50 -1.61
N GLU A 204 28.98 12.90 -0.85
CA GLU A 204 29.03 11.49 -0.49
C GLU A 204 27.71 10.79 -0.79
N SER A 205 27.78 9.76 -1.60
CA SER A 205 26.66 8.86 -1.90
C SER A 205 27.14 7.41 -2.03
N HIS A 206 26.24 6.47 -1.86
CA HIS A 206 26.51 5.06 -2.12
C HIS A 206 25.32 4.36 -2.75
N ASP A 207 25.60 3.31 -3.52
CA ASP A 207 24.58 2.47 -4.14
C ASP A 207 23.85 1.63 -3.09
N ILE A 208 22.55 1.47 -3.25
CA ILE A 208 21.71 0.65 -2.40
C ILE A 208 20.89 -0.35 -3.22
N SER A 209 20.55 -1.45 -2.57
CA SER A 209 19.64 -2.47 -3.09
C SER A 209 18.32 -2.45 -2.33
N LEU A 210 17.25 -2.74 -3.04
CA LEU A 210 15.91 -2.90 -2.47
C LEU A 210 15.71 -4.32 -1.93
N LYS A 211 15.10 -4.43 -0.77
CA LYS A 211 14.45 -5.64 -0.27
C LYS A 211 12.99 -5.33 0.02
N VAL A 212 12.09 -6.14 -0.53
CA VAL A 212 10.65 -6.05 -0.27
C VAL A 212 10.25 -7.15 0.70
N LEU A 213 9.49 -6.78 1.72
CA LEU A 213 8.97 -7.67 2.76
C LEU A 213 7.45 -7.44 2.93
N PRO A 214 6.70 -8.38 3.50
CA PRO A 214 5.31 -8.16 3.89
C PRO A 214 5.16 -6.94 4.83
N ASN A 215 3.99 -6.29 4.81
CA ASN A 215 3.65 -5.26 5.79
C ASN A 215 3.65 -5.87 7.19
N PRO A 216 4.34 -5.28 8.19
CA PRO A 216 4.33 -5.80 9.57
C PRO A 216 2.92 -5.83 10.17
N SER A 217 2.55 -6.94 10.80
CA SER A 217 1.28 -7.12 11.50
C SER A 217 1.49 -7.12 13.03
N PHE A 218 0.43 -6.89 13.81
CA PHE A 218 0.52 -7.04 15.27
C PHE A 218 0.75 -8.51 15.66
N ALA A 219 1.63 -8.74 16.62
CA ALA A 219 2.00 -10.09 17.02
C ALA A 219 0.79 -10.92 17.45
N GLY A 220 0.60 -12.08 16.81
CA GLY A 220 -0.50 -13.01 17.08
C GLY A 220 -1.86 -12.62 16.48
N SER A 221 -1.93 -11.57 15.67
CA SER A 221 -3.13 -11.23 14.89
C SER A 221 -3.20 -12.01 13.57
N GLU A 222 -4.35 -12.00 12.95
CA GLU A 222 -4.47 -12.33 11.52
C GLU A 222 -3.92 -11.18 10.70
N GLU A 223 -3.15 -11.49 9.66
CA GLU A 223 -2.62 -10.48 8.75
C GLU A 223 -3.76 -9.83 7.94
N VAL A 224 -3.75 -8.51 7.87
CA VAL A 224 -4.73 -7.73 7.12
C VAL A 224 -4.03 -6.92 6.04
N ALA A 225 -4.40 -7.17 4.79
CA ALA A 225 -3.95 -6.36 3.66
C ALA A 225 -5.00 -5.29 3.32
N VAL A 226 -4.54 -4.09 3.02
CA VAL A 226 -5.41 -3.03 2.49
C VAL A 226 -5.56 -3.20 0.98
N GLN A 227 -6.79 -3.11 0.49
CA GLN A 227 -7.07 -2.99 -0.93
C GLN A 227 -7.00 -1.51 -1.33
N GLN A 228 -6.06 -1.19 -2.19
CA GLN A 228 -5.83 0.14 -2.74
C GLN A 228 -5.91 0.11 -4.27
N GLY A 229 -5.72 1.26 -4.90
CA GLY A 229 -5.77 1.44 -6.34
C GLY A 229 -7.13 1.99 -6.78
N ALA A 230 -7.11 3.17 -7.39
CA ALA A 230 -8.31 3.77 -7.97
C ALA A 230 -8.82 2.91 -9.14
N GLY A 231 -10.13 2.85 -9.29
CA GLY A 231 -10.76 2.25 -10.47
C GLY A 231 -11.21 3.30 -11.48
N MET A 232 -11.82 2.84 -12.55
CA MET A 232 -12.39 3.70 -13.59
C MET A 232 -13.89 3.83 -13.42
N VAL A 233 -14.36 5.06 -13.40
CA VAL A 233 -15.78 5.43 -13.30
C VAL A 233 -16.24 5.94 -14.65
N VAL A 234 -17.36 5.41 -15.15
CA VAL A 234 -18.02 5.87 -16.37
C VAL A 234 -19.16 6.80 -15.96
N THR A 235 -19.17 8.02 -16.51
CA THR A 235 -20.29 8.93 -16.31
C THR A 235 -21.47 8.52 -17.17
N LYS A 236 -22.70 8.74 -16.67
CA LYS A 236 -23.92 8.51 -17.46
C LYS A 236 -23.89 9.28 -18.75
N SER A 237 -24.22 8.58 -19.83
CA SER A 237 -24.32 9.14 -21.19
C SER A 237 -25.34 8.33 -22.00
N THR A 238 -25.17 8.29 -23.33
CA THR A 238 -25.95 7.37 -24.15
C THR A 238 -25.47 5.92 -23.94
N PRO A 239 -26.35 4.91 -24.10
CA PRO A 239 -25.95 3.51 -23.98
C PRO A 239 -24.78 3.13 -24.91
N GLU A 240 -24.67 3.75 -26.07
CA GLU A 240 -23.61 3.52 -27.05
C GLU A 240 -22.25 4.05 -26.54
N GLU A 241 -22.24 5.22 -25.92
CA GLU A 241 -21.04 5.83 -25.35
C GLU A 241 -20.58 5.08 -24.12
N GLU A 242 -21.50 4.68 -23.24
CA GLU A 242 -21.20 3.84 -22.07
C GLU A 242 -20.62 2.48 -22.51
N ALA A 243 -21.24 1.82 -23.50
CA ALA A 243 -20.76 0.56 -24.08
C ALA A 243 -19.35 0.71 -24.70
N ALA A 244 -19.06 1.83 -25.36
CA ALA A 244 -17.74 2.12 -25.90
C ALA A 244 -16.69 2.25 -24.78
N CYS A 245 -17.01 2.95 -23.68
CA CYS A 245 -16.14 3.01 -22.50
C CYS A 245 -15.87 1.62 -21.92
N VAL A 246 -16.91 0.80 -21.75
CA VAL A 246 -16.75 -0.56 -21.22
C VAL A 246 -15.93 -1.44 -22.16
N THR A 247 -16.08 -1.29 -23.47
CA THR A 247 -15.25 -2.01 -24.46
C THR A 247 -13.77 -1.70 -24.28
N PHE A 248 -13.42 -0.41 -24.06
CA PHE A 248 -12.04 -0.03 -23.74
C PHE A 248 -11.57 -0.64 -22.41
N LEU A 249 -12.38 -0.60 -21.36
CA LEU A 249 -12.03 -1.15 -20.05
C LEU A 249 -11.81 -2.67 -20.10
N LYS A 250 -12.66 -3.40 -20.83
CA LYS A 250 -12.48 -4.84 -21.08
C LYS A 250 -11.18 -5.12 -21.86
N TRP A 251 -10.85 -4.32 -22.86
CA TRP A 251 -9.58 -4.45 -23.58
C TRP A 251 -8.39 -4.19 -22.65
N PHE A 252 -8.46 -3.15 -21.83
CA PHE A 252 -7.37 -2.79 -20.89
C PHE A 252 -7.11 -3.88 -19.85
N THR A 253 -8.15 -4.62 -19.45
CA THR A 253 -8.05 -5.70 -18.45
C THR A 253 -7.89 -7.09 -19.06
N GLN A 254 -7.70 -7.21 -20.38
CA GLN A 254 -7.19 -8.46 -20.97
C GLN A 254 -5.83 -8.81 -20.35
N PRO A 255 -5.53 -10.10 -20.08
CA PRO A 255 -4.35 -10.48 -19.32
C PRO A 255 -3.06 -9.85 -19.81
N GLU A 256 -2.79 -9.90 -21.13
CA GLU A 256 -1.57 -9.33 -21.72
C GLU A 256 -1.43 -7.82 -21.52
N ASN A 257 -2.52 -7.07 -21.67
CA ASN A 257 -2.50 -5.61 -21.49
C ASN A 257 -2.39 -5.22 -20.02
N ASN A 258 -3.10 -5.96 -19.15
CA ASN A 258 -3.12 -5.68 -17.72
C ASN A 258 -1.79 -6.05 -17.06
N ILE A 259 -1.16 -7.16 -17.44
CA ILE A 259 0.19 -7.55 -17.01
C ILE A 259 1.20 -6.46 -17.44
N GLN A 260 1.16 -6.03 -18.72
CA GLN A 260 2.05 -4.98 -19.19
C GLN A 260 1.93 -3.69 -18.37
N PHE A 261 0.70 -3.29 -18.06
CA PHE A 261 0.46 -2.11 -17.22
C PHE A 261 0.95 -2.33 -15.79
N ALA A 262 0.63 -3.48 -15.19
CA ALA A 262 1.00 -3.80 -13.82
C ALA A 262 2.52 -3.81 -13.63
N VAL A 263 3.25 -4.52 -14.47
CA VAL A 263 4.73 -4.58 -14.42
C VAL A 263 5.35 -3.19 -14.63
N GLY A 264 4.86 -2.41 -15.61
CA GLY A 264 5.42 -1.08 -15.91
C GLY A 264 5.11 -0.02 -14.85
N SER A 265 4.09 -0.23 -14.01
CA SER A 265 3.62 0.74 -13.02
C SER A 265 3.85 0.32 -11.56
N GLY A 266 4.22 -0.95 -11.33
CA GLY A 266 4.33 -1.53 -10.00
C GLY A 266 2.98 -1.80 -9.31
N TYR A 267 1.86 -1.71 -10.03
CA TYR A 267 0.54 -2.09 -9.51
C TYR A 267 0.30 -3.60 -9.63
N LEU A 268 -0.78 -4.09 -9.00
CA LEU A 268 -1.23 -5.46 -9.12
C LEU A 268 -2.23 -5.59 -10.29
N PRO A 269 -2.18 -6.71 -11.04
CA PRO A 269 -3.22 -7.04 -12.00
C PRO A 269 -4.59 -7.21 -11.33
N VAL A 270 -5.67 -7.15 -12.13
CA VAL A 270 -7.03 -7.16 -11.58
C VAL A 270 -7.87 -8.37 -11.96
N THR A 271 -7.38 -9.23 -12.84
CA THR A 271 -8.08 -10.48 -13.20
C THR A 271 -7.30 -11.69 -12.72
N HIS A 272 -8.00 -12.78 -12.40
CA HIS A 272 -7.36 -14.04 -12.00
C HIS A 272 -6.35 -14.56 -13.04
N ALA A 273 -6.61 -14.35 -14.34
CA ALA A 273 -5.73 -14.76 -15.39
C ALA A 273 -4.48 -13.87 -15.54
N ALA A 274 -4.57 -12.60 -15.17
CA ALA A 274 -3.44 -11.67 -15.17
C ALA A 274 -2.62 -11.75 -13.87
N ASP A 275 -3.26 -12.11 -12.76
CA ASP A 275 -2.62 -12.31 -11.45
C ASP A 275 -2.09 -13.74 -11.30
N ASP A 276 -1.43 -14.24 -12.36
CA ASP A 276 -0.80 -15.56 -12.43
C ASP A 276 0.71 -15.38 -12.66
N MET A 277 1.51 -15.85 -11.71
CA MET A 277 2.97 -15.69 -11.77
C MET A 277 3.56 -16.27 -13.06
N THR A 278 3.01 -17.42 -13.54
CA THR A 278 3.49 -18.02 -14.78
C THR A 278 3.17 -17.14 -16.01
N ALA A 279 2.00 -16.49 -16.01
CA ALA A 279 1.63 -15.55 -17.08
C ALA A 279 2.52 -14.30 -17.03
N ILE A 280 2.82 -13.78 -15.84
CA ILE A 280 3.71 -12.63 -15.65
C ILE A 280 5.14 -12.97 -16.10
N GLU A 281 5.71 -14.09 -15.64
CA GLU A 281 7.05 -14.55 -16.04
C GLU A 281 7.17 -14.80 -17.55
N ASN A 282 6.12 -15.33 -18.18
CA ASN A 282 6.09 -15.59 -19.62
C ASN A 282 5.75 -14.35 -20.47
N SER A 283 5.45 -13.23 -19.87
CA SER A 283 5.11 -11.98 -20.60
C SER A 283 6.27 -11.43 -21.44
N GLY A 284 7.50 -11.82 -21.13
CA GLY A 284 8.72 -11.28 -21.75
C GLY A 284 9.08 -9.87 -21.32
N LEU A 285 8.41 -9.35 -20.27
CA LEU A 285 8.72 -8.06 -19.66
C LEU A 285 9.91 -8.20 -18.70
N ASP A 286 10.62 -7.11 -18.49
CA ASP A 286 11.71 -7.06 -17.51
C ASP A 286 11.14 -7.00 -16.10
N LEU A 287 11.38 -8.06 -15.32
CA LEU A 287 10.89 -8.23 -13.96
C LEU A 287 12.02 -8.07 -12.92
N THR A 288 13.12 -7.43 -13.30
CA THR A 288 14.38 -7.44 -12.53
C THR A 288 14.40 -6.61 -11.25
N ASP A 289 13.34 -5.94 -10.90
CA ASP A 289 13.31 -5.12 -9.67
C ASP A 289 12.12 -5.44 -8.77
#